data_d0e4d915baa5eb7c5f4fdaa909633cd4
#
_entry.id   d0e4d915baa5eb7c5f4fdaa909633cd4
#
_cell.length_a   1.000
_cell.length_b   1.000
_cell.length_c   1.000
_cell.angle_alpha   90.00
_cell.angle_beta   90.00
_cell.angle_gamma   90.00
#
_symmetry.space_group_name_H-M   'P 1'
#
loop_
_entity.id
_entity.type
_entity.pdbx_description
1 polymer ?
#
loop_
_entity_poly.entity_id
_entity_poly.type
_entity_poly.pdbx_seq_one_letter_code
_entity_poly.pdbx_strand_id
1 'polypeptide(L)'
;LLPGGWRGPRSGCCQAEKTEAVTSLTGEEATGAAIVFRAIEAPIKQIAENAGVSGDVVINTVRSLPDGEGFNAATDTYEDLLAAGVTDPVKVTRSALQNAASIAGLFLTTEAVVANKPEPKSAAPAAGADMGY
;
A
#
# COMPACT_ATOMS: atom_id res chain seq x y z
N LEU A 1 11.29 0.25 22.91
CA LEU A 1 10.07 0.65 23.62
C LEU A 1 9.72 2.03 23.11
N LEU A 2 8.96 2.16 22.05
CA LEU A 2 8.35 3.42 21.63
C LEU A 2 7.12 3.66 22.53
N PRO A 3 7.02 4.78 23.23
CA PRO A 3 5.83 5.14 23.99
C PRO A 3 4.76 5.61 23.01
N GLY A 4 3.82 4.78 22.72
CA GLY A 4 2.74 5.00 21.79
C GLY A 4 2.33 3.67 21.22
N GLY A 5 1.45 2.97 21.94
CA GLY A 5 1.03 1.62 21.56
C GLY A 5 0.55 1.59 20.13
N TRP A 6 1.14 0.75 19.33
CA TRP A 6 0.57 0.24 18.11
C TRP A 6 -0.78 -0.38 18.46
N ARG A 7 -1.79 0.41 18.37
CA ARG A 7 -3.16 -0.08 18.41
C ARG A 7 -3.40 -0.72 17.05
N GLY A 8 -3.86 -1.93 17.07
CA GLY A 8 -4.06 -2.87 15.99
C GLY A 8 -4.48 -2.35 14.62
N PRO A 9 -4.61 -3.23 13.64
CA PRO A 9 -4.58 -2.87 12.25
C PRO A 9 -5.81 -2.04 11.87
N ARG A 10 -5.71 -0.80 12.16
CA ARG A 10 -6.32 0.15 11.26
C ARG A 10 -5.61 -0.11 9.96
N SER A 11 -6.27 -0.18 8.87
CA SER A 11 -5.62 -0.10 7.57
C SER A 11 -4.39 0.81 7.77
N GLY A 12 -3.31 0.18 8.25
CA GLY A 12 -2.34 0.83 9.15
C GLY A 12 -1.48 1.87 8.49
N CYS A 13 -1.74 2.09 7.22
CA CYS A 13 -1.10 3.07 6.39
C CYS A 13 -1.76 4.45 6.45
N CYS A 14 -3.06 4.56 6.75
CA CYS A 14 -3.74 5.85 6.66
C CYS A 14 -3.60 6.75 7.89
N GLN A 15 -3.11 6.20 8.98
CA GLN A 15 -2.88 6.96 10.22
C GLN A 15 -1.40 7.16 10.54
N ALA A 16 -0.54 7.20 9.55
CA ALA A 16 0.72 7.91 9.68
C ALA A 16 0.45 9.42 9.81
N GLU A 17 -0.53 9.76 10.66
CA GLU A 17 -0.78 11.13 11.04
C GLU A 17 0.48 11.68 11.67
N LYS A 18 0.96 12.76 11.04
CA LYS A 18 1.78 13.83 11.61
C LYS A 18 2.43 13.46 12.93
N THR A 19 3.40 12.57 12.85
CA THR A 19 4.31 12.41 13.98
C THR A 19 4.91 13.81 14.21
N GLU A 20 4.94 14.30 15.42
CA GLU A 20 5.52 15.62 15.79
C GLU A 20 6.88 15.86 15.14
N ALA A 21 7.63 14.77 14.90
CA ALA A 21 8.90 14.79 14.17
C ALA A 21 8.79 15.33 12.74
N VAL A 22 7.64 15.21 12.08
CA VAL A 22 7.43 15.66 10.70
C VAL A 22 6.94 17.11 10.65
N THR A 23 6.27 17.58 11.68
CA THR A 23 5.81 18.97 11.80
C THR A 23 6.96 19.96 11.99
N SER A 24 8.13 19.48 12.42
CA SER A 24 9.33 20.32 12.60
C SER A 24 10.22 20.41 11.36
N LEU A 25 9.91 19.64 10.30
CA LEU A 25 10.69 19.63 9.07
C LEU A 25 10.39 20.87 8.22
N THR A 26 11.42 21.46 7.63
CA THR A 26 11.31 22.65 6.77
C THR A 26 12.04 22.44 5.44
N GLY A 27 11.58 23.12 4.39
CA GLY A 27 12.25 23.08 3.09
C GLY A 27 12.12 21.74 2.36
N GLU A 28 13.24 21.23 1.86
CA GLU A 28 13.30 20.00 1.06
C GLU A 28 12.94 18.74 1.86
N GLU A 29 13.27 18.72 3.14
CA GLU A 29 12.93 17.61 4.03
C GLU A 29 11.42 17.47 4.22
N ALA A 30 10.70 18.59 4.33
CA ALA A 30 9.24 18.58 4.40
C ALA A 30 8.61 18.05 3.10
N THR A 31 9.21 18.36 1.95
CA THR A 31 8.79 17.82 0.65
C THR A 31 9.01 16.31 0.59
N GLY A 32 10.16 15.82 1.05
CA GLY A 32 10.45 14.39 1.14
C GLY A 32 9.46 13.65 2.03
N ALA A 33 9.14 14.20 3.19
CA ALA A 33 8.16 13.65 4.10
C ALA A 33 6.75 13.59 3.47
N ALA A 34 6.34 14.63 2.74
CA ALA A 34 5.07 14.65 2.04
C ALA A 34 4.96 13.55 0.96
N ILE A 35 6.05 13.23 0.27
CA ILE A 35 6.11 12.12 -0.69
C ILE A 35 5.89 10.78 0.03
N VAL A 36 6.53 10.56 1.18
CA VAL A 36 6.36 9.33 1.97
C VAL A 36 4.91 9.17 2.43
N PHE A 37 4.27 10.24 2.94
CA PHE A 37 2.86 10.21 3.34
C PHE A 37 1.94 9.81 2.19
N ARG A 38 2.19 10.33 1.00
CA ARG A 38 1.45 9.96 -0.20
C ARG A 38 1.65 8.48 -0.58
N ALA A 39 2.89 8.00 -0.47
CA ALA A 39 3.22 6.61 -0.79
C ALA A 39 2.57 5.60 0.18
N ILE A 40 2.42 5.95 1.45
CA ILE A 40 1.79 5.10 2.45
C ILE A 40 0.30 4.84 2.16
N GLU A 41 -0.37 5.72 1.44
CA GLU A 41 -1.76 5.53 1.02
C GLU A 41 -1.93 4.52 -0.14
N ALA A 42 -0.86 4.24 -0.88
CA ALA A 42 -0.94 3.39 -2.07
C ALA A 42 -1.47 1.97 -1.79
N PRO A 43 -1.10 1.27 -0.71
CA PRO A 43 -1.61 -0.08 -0.44
C PRO A 43 -3.13 -0.14 -0.29
N ILE A 44 -3.73 0.78 0.45
CA ILE A 44 -5.19 0.80 0.64
C ILE A 44 -5.93 1.16 -0.65
N LYS A 45 -5.36 2.10 -1.45
CA LYS A 45 -5.90 2.42 -2.77
C LYS A 45 -5.92 1.18 -3.65
N GLN A 46 -4.81 0.45 -3.71
CA GLN A 46 -4.70 -0.74 -4.52
C GLN A 46 -5.67 -1.85 -4.08
N ILE A 47 -5.85 -2.04 -2.77
CA ILE A 47 -6.83 -3.00 -2.23
C ILE A 47 -8.25 -2.62 -2.65
N ALA A 48 -8.62 -1.36 -2.54
CA ALA A 48 -9.93 -0.85 -2.93
C ALA A 48 -10.17 -0.99 -4.44
N GLU A 49 -9.19 -0.63 -5.26
CA GLU A 49 -9.26 -0.78 -6.72
C GLU A 49 -9.38 -2.25 -7.15
N ASN A 50 -8.68 -3.16 -6.49
CA ASN A 50 -8.80 -4.60 -6.72
C ASN A 50 -10.20 -5.13 -6.36
N ALA A 51 -10.86 -4.51 -5.40
CA ALA A 51 -12.25 -4.79 -5.04
C ALA A 51 -13.28 -4.09 -5.97
N GLY A 52 -12.82 -3.28 -6.91
CA GLY A 52 -13.69 -2.54 -7.85
C GLY A 52 -14.24 -1.22 -7.31
N VAL A 53 -13.70 -0.74 -6.19
CA VAL A 53 -14.12 0.51 -5.54
C VAL A 53 -13.05 1.59 -5.74
N SER A 54 -13.46 2.86 -5.80
CA SER A 54 -12.51 3.97 -5.92
C SER A 54 -11.65 4.11 -4.66
N GLY A 55 -10.33 3.96 -4.80
CA GLY A 55 -9.37 4.07 -3.70
C GLY A 55 -9.40 5.40 -2.97
N ASP A 56 -9.63 6.50 -3.69
CA ASP A 56 -9.69 7.84 -3.09
C ASP A 56 -10.95 8.01 -2.21
N VAL A 57 -12.08 7.44 -2.62
CA VAL A 57 -13.32 7.45 -1.81
C VAL A 57 -13.11 6.65 -0.53
N VAL A 58 -12.52 5.46 -0.64
CA VAL A 58 -12.24 4.59 0.51
C VAL A 58 -11.32 5.29 1.51
N ILE A 59 -10.24 5.91 1.07
CA ILE A 59 -9.31 6.63 1.96
C ILE A 59 -10.01 7.77 2.69
N ASN A 60 -10.77 8.60 1.99
CA ASN A 60 -11.47 9.72 2.60
C ASN A 60 -12.49 9.24 3.65
N THR A 61 -13.18 8.14 3.37
CA THR A 61 -14.12 7.54 4.32
C THR A 61 -13.38 6.98 5.53
N VAL A 62 -12.32 6.19 5.34
CA VAL A 62 -11.53 5.58 6.43
C VAL A 62 -10.91 6.63 7.35
N ARG A 63 -10.51 7.78 6.82
CA ARG A 63 -9.99 8.91 7.63
C ARG A 63 -11.04 9.51 8.58
N SER A 64 -12.31 9.41 8.23
CA SER A 64 -13.41 9.92 9.05
C SER A 64 -13.96 8.90 10.06
N LEU A 65 -13.54 7.63 9.96
CA LEU A 65 -14.00 6.56 10.84
C LEU A 65 -13.27 6.59 12.20
N PRO A 66 -13.92 6.09 13.24
CA PRO A 66 -13.30 5.92 14.55
C PRO A 66 -12.17 4.88 14.49
N ASP A 67 -11.36 4.90 15.54
CA ASP A 67 -10.23 4.01 15.69
C ASP A 67 -10.66 2.54 15.76
N GLY A 68 -10.11 1.70 14.88
CA GLY A 68 -10.40 0.26 14.81
C GLY A 68 -11.29 -0.12 13.63
N GLU A 69 -12.05 0.81 13.09
CA GLU A 69 -12.85 0.59 11.89
C GLU A 69 -12.03 0.81 10.61
N GLY A 70 -12.37 0.07 9.57
CA GLY A 70 -11.71 0.15 8.27
C GLY A 70 -12.55 -0.47 7.16
N PHE A 71 -12.05 -0.44 5.95
CA PHE A 71 -12.70 -1.00 4.78
C PHE A 71 -12.40 -2.50 4.66
N ASN A 72 -13.42 -3.34 4.67
CA ASN A 72 -13.33 -4.76 4.37
C ASN A 72 -13.63 -5.00 2.88
N ALA A 73 -12.59 -5.27 2.10
CA ALA A 73 -12.69 -5.48 0.67
C ALA A 73 -13.42 -6.77 0.27
N ALA A 74 -13.61 -7.72 1.19
CA ALA A 74 -14.31 -8.96 0.92
C ALA A 74 -15.84 -8.80 0.98
N THR A 75 -16.32 -7.89 1.84
CA THR A 75 -17.75 -7.63 2.06
C THR A 75 -18.21 -6.29 1.51
N ASP A 76 -17.26 -5.46 1.02
CA ASP A 76 -17.48 -4.08 0.57
C ASP A 76 -18.17 -3.21 1.64
N THR A 77 -17.77 -3.40 2.89
CA THR A 77 -18.35 -2.70 4.04
C THR A 77 -17.28 -2.08 4.92
N TYR A 78 -17.69 -1.05 5.69
CA TYR A 78 -16.84 -0.43 6.71
C TYR A 78 -17.25 -1.00 8.07
N GLU A 79 -16.31 -1.66 8.74
CA GLU A 79 -16.55 -2.38 9.99
C GLU A 79 -15.31 -2.45 10.87
N ASP A 80 -15.46 -2.91 12.11
CA ASP A 80 -14.32 -3.22 12.97
C ASP A 80 -13.56 -4.43 12.40
N LEU A 81 -12.39 -4.17 11.83
CA LEU A 81 -11.56 -5.19 11.17
C LEU A 81 -11.01 -6.24 12.16
N LEU A 82 -10.85 -5.85 13.44
CA LEU A 82 -10.43 -6.80 14.47
C LEU A 82 -11.55 -7.79 14.79
N ALA A 83 -12.77 -7.29 14.96
CA ALA A 83 -13.95 -8.13 15.20
C ALA A 83 -14.25 -9.04 13.99
N ALA A 84 -14.03 -8.53 12.78
CA ALA A 84 -14.17 -9.28 11.54
C ALA A 84 -13.03 -10.30 11.30
N GLY A 85 -11.99 -10.32 12.14
CA GLY A 85 -10.84 -11.23 12.00
C GLY A 85 -9.88 -10.84 10.87
N VAL A 86 -9.99 -9.64 10.31
CA VAL A 86 -9.10 -9.12 9.26
C VAL A 86 -7.88 -8.49 9.93
N THR A 87 -6.82 -9.27 10.10
CA THR A 87 -5.62 -8.82 10.79
C THR A 87 -4.36 -9.26 10.07
N ASP A 88 -3.39 -8.35 9.96
CA ASP A 88 -2.06 -8.64 9.43
C ASP A 88 -1.02 -8.75 10.54
N PRO A 89 -0.07 -9.71 10.45
CA PRO A 89 1.05 -9.77 11.37
C PRO A 89 1.92 -8.51 11.27
N VAL A 90 2.12 -7.82 12.38
CA VAL A 90 2.94 -6.58 12.46
C VAL A 90 4.34 -6.76 11.86
N LYS A 91 4.93 -7.95 12.01
CA LYS A 91 6.25 -8.27 11.46
C LYS A 91 6.27 -8.17 9.93
N VAL A 92 5.22 -8.63 9.27
CA VAL A 92 5.10 -8.60 7.79
C VAL A 92 4.99 -7.17 7.30
N THR A 93 4.08 -6.39 7.87
CA THR A 93 3.86 -4.98 7.50
C THR A 93 5.10 -4.13 7.75
N ARG A 94 5.77 -4.33 8.89
CA ARG A 94 7.02 -3.65 9.20
C ARG A 94 8.13 -4.01 8.22
N SER A 95 8.31 -5.29 7.89
CA SER A 95 9.34 -5.74 6.96
C SER A 95 9.09 -5.19 5.55
N ALA A 96 7.83 -5.16 5.11
CA ALA A 96 7.46 -4.59 3.83
C ALA A 96 7.85 -3.10 3.74
N LEU A 97 7.52 -2.32 4.77
CA LEU A 97 7.86 -0.90 4.81
C LEU A 97 9.38 -0.66 4.86
N GLN A 98 10.11 -1.45 5.66
CA GLN A 98 11.57 -1.34 5.75
C GLN A 98 12.24 -1.67 4.41
N ASN A 99 11.81 -2.72 3.73
CA ASN A 99 12.34 -3.11 2.42
C ASN A 99 12.01 -2.05 1.36
N ALA A 100 10.79 -1.53 1.34
CA ALA A 100 10.40 -0.47 0.43
C ALA A 100 11.25 0.79 0.62
N ALA A 101 11.45 1.22 1.87
CA ALA A 101 12.27 2.39 2.19
C ALA A 101 13.74 2.18 1.80
N SER A 102 14.28 0.99 2.03
CA SER A 102 15.66 0.64 1.64
C SER A 102 15.86 0.70 0.13
N ILE A 103 14.93 0.12 -0.64
CA ILE A 103 14.99 0.15 -2.11
C ILE A 103 14.82 1.58 -2.62
N ALA A 104 13.86 2.33 -2.10
CA ALA A 104 13.66 3.72 -2.49
C ALA A 104 14.90 4.58 -2.24
N GLY A 105 15.54 4.40 -1.08
CA GLY A 105 16.80 5.08 -0.75
C GLY A 105 17.93 4.72 -1.73
N LEU A 106 18.01 3.46 -2.15
CA LEU A 106 18.99 3.03 -3.15
C LEU A 106 18.71 3.68 -4.52
N PHE A 107 17.45 3.71 -4.95
CA PHE A 107 17.06 4.36 -6.21
C PHE A 107 17.42 5.85 -6.25
N LEU A 108 17.27 6.55 -5.13
CA LEU A 108 17.62 7.98 -5.05
C LEU A 108 19.12 8.26 -5.21
N THR A 109 19.98 7.25 -5.02
CA THR A 109 21.44 7.39 -5.20
C THR A 109 21.92 6.97 -6.60
N THR A 110 21.02 6.49 -7.47
CA THR A 110 21.37 6.04 -8.82
C THR A 110 21.07 7.11 -9.87
N GLU A 111 21.95 7.24 -10.88
CA GLU A 111 21.75 8.14 -12.01
C GLU A 111 21.02 7.47 -13.19
N ALA A 112 21.08 6.12 -13.26
CA ALA A 112 20.50 5.36 -14.35
C ALA A 112 19.99 3.99 -13.87
N VAL A 113 18.95 3.51 -14.50
CA VAL A 113 18.40 2.15 -14.29
C VAL A 113 18.44 1.40 -15.61
N VAL A 114 19.03 0.21 -15.61
CA VAL A 114 19.04 -0.69 -16.76
C VAL A 114 18.03 -1.80 -16.51
N ALA A 115 17.05 -1.91 -17.39
CA ALA A 115 16.02 -2.95 -17.31
C ALA A 115 15.89 -3.68 -18.65
N ASN A 116 15.54 -4.96 -18.59
CA ASN A 116 15.24 -5.74 -19.79
C ASN A 116 13.94 -5.22 -20.42
N LYS A 117 13.98 -5.00 -21.75
CA LYS A 117 12.76 -4.70 -22.49
C LYS A 117 11.86 -5.95 -22.47
N PRO A 118 10.58 -5.84 -22.09
CA PRO A 118 9.69 -6.98 -22.14
C PRO A 118 9.58 -7.50 -23.58
N GLU A 119 9.86 -8.80 -23.76
CA GLU A 119 9.67 -9.44 -25.05
C GLU A 119 8.18 -9.53 -25.38
N PRO A 120 7.80 -9.25 -26.63
CA PRO A 120 6.42 -9.48 -27.04
C PRO A 120 6.09 -10.97 -26.84
N LYS A 121 5.04 -11.27 -26.09
CA LYS A 121 4.55 -12.65 -25.95
C LYS A 121 4.36 -13.25 -27.32
N SER A 122 5.21 -14.20 -27.71
CA SER A 122 5.02 -15.01 -28.91
C SER A 122 3.62 -15.63 -28.80
N ALA A 123 2.76 -15.35 -29.79
CA ALA A 123 1.47 -16.01 -29.88
C ALA A 123 1.72 -17.52 -29.85
N ALA A 124 1.10 -18.22 -28.91
CA ALA A 124 1.16 -19.67 -28.88
C ALA A 124 0.73 -20.19 -30.25
N PRO A 125 1.45 -21.16 -30.85
CA PRO A 125 1.03 -21.74 -32.12
C PRO A 125 -0.40 -22.27 -31.94
N ALA A 126 -1.29 -21.84 -32.82
CA ALA A 126 -2.64 -22.36 -32.87
C ALA A 126 -2.56 -23.89 -32.92
N ALA A 127 -3.12 -24.55 -31.90
CA ALA A 127 -3.25 -26.01 -31.91
C ALA A 127 -3.91 -26.43 -33.21
N GLY A 128 -3.15 -27.17 -34.02
CA GLY A 128 -3.63 -27.63 -35.33
C GLY A 128 -4.96 -28.35 -35.19
N ALA A 129 -5.89 -27.98 -36.01
CA ALA A 129 -7.09 -28.74 -36.21
C ALA A 129 -6.72 -30.16 -36.66
N ASP A 130 -6.81 -31.10 -35.73
CA ASP A 130 -6.73 -32.52 -36.06
C ASP A 130 -7.99 -32.91 -36.81
N MET A 131 -7.86 -33.05 -38.10
CA MET A 131 -8.88 -33.60 -38.97
C MET A 131 -8.81 -35.13 -38.83
N GLY A 132 -9.52 -35.65 -37.81
CA GLY A 132 -9.76 -37.08 -37.68
C GLY A 132 -10.69 -37.61 -38.78
N TYR A 133 -10.24 -38.68 -39.39
CA TYR A 133 -11.06 -39.57 -40.21
C TYR A 133 -12.04 -40.36 -39.31
#